data_7ce2bbced98ecbb747b6a12bae3cc742
#
_entry.id   7ce2bbced98ecbb747b6a12bae3cc742
#
_cell.length_a   1.000
_cell.length_b   1.000
_cell.length_c   1.000
_cell.angle_alpha   90.00
_cell.angle_beta   90.00
_cell.angle_gamma   90.00
#
_symmetry.space_group_name_H-M   'P 1'
#
loop_
_entity.id
_entity.type
_entity.pdbx_description
1 polymer ?
#
loop_
_entity_poly.entity_id
_entity_poly.type
_entity_poly.pdbx_seq_one_letter_code
_entity_poly.pdbx_strand_id
1 'polypeptide(L)'
;SNNIILSKKILLYGTNELIKAWNYIKSVRNLKLYLFSYFFYSMGVQTIMLIASYFGDKELKLEQSKLIMTILIIQIIAIFGAYFFAYISKLKGNKFSLVVMNICWIFICFSAYYTTNENQFYLLALGVGILMGGIQSLSRSTFSKLIPSNRSDNASLFNFYAITYNISVVIGTFSYGYIEQLTGSMRSSILALMSFFIIGLIFLIFTKIKK
;
A
#
# COMPACT_ATOMS: atom_id res chain seq x y z
N SER A 1 -27.40 -31.17 -6.29
CA SER A 1 -28.07 -30.39 -5.21
C SER A 1 -27.19 -30.23 -3.97
N ASN A 2 -26.46 -31.26 -3.51
CA ASN A 2 -25.58 -31.19 -2.33
C ASN A 2 -24.42 -30.19 -2.44
N ASN A 3 -23.81 -30.06 -3.61
CA ASN A 3 -22.71 -29.11 -3.85
C ASN A 3 -23.13 -27.63 -3.73
N ILE A 4 -24.36 -27.28 -4.09
CA ILE A 4 -24.87 -25.90 -3.98
C ILE A 4 -25.18 -25.56 -2.51
N ILE A 5 -25.67 -26.50 -1.74
CA ILE A 5 -25.98 -26.32 -0.31
C ILE A 5 -24.65 -26.20 0.49
N LEU A 6 -23.65 -27.00 0.15
CA LEU A 6 -22.30 -26.91 0.75
C LEU A 6 -21.65 -25.56 0.44
N SER A 7 -21.74 -25.08 -0.81
CA SER A 7 -21.24 -23.78 -1.25
C SER A 7 -21.92 -22.62 -0.49
N LYS A 8 -23.25 -22.64 -0.33
CA LYS A 8 -23.98 -21.62 0.45
C LYS A 8 -23.59 -21.62 1.94
N LYS A 9 -23.41 -22.79 2.56
CA LYS A 9 -22.96 -22.88 3.95
C LYS A 9 -21.54 -22.34 4.13
N ILE A 10 -20.62 -22.61 3.21
CA ILE A 10 -19.24 -22.12 3.25
C ILE A 10 -19.22 -20.58 3.09
N LEU A 11 -20.02 -20.04 2.15
CA LEU A 11 -20.14 -18.59 1.96
C LEU A 11 -20.71 -17.88 3.20
N LEU A 12 -21.79 -18.45 3.79
CA LEU A 12 -22.38 -17.90 5.03
C LEU A 12 -21.41 -17.96 6.22
N TYR A 13 -20.63 -19.04 6.33
CA TYR A 13 -19.59 -19.14 7.35
C TYR A 13 -18.51 -18.08 7.17
N GLY A 14 -18.01 -17.92 5.94
CA GLY A 14 -16.99 -16.91 5.61
C GLY A 14 -17.48 -15.49 5.88
N THR A 15 -18.72 -15.14 5.52
CA THR A 15 -19.28 -13.80 5.80
C THR A 15 -19.44 -13.55 7.29
N ASN A 16 -19.90 -14.53 8.06
CA ASN A 16 -20.03 -14.40 9.52
C ASN A 16 -18.66 -14.18 10.20
N GLU A 17 -17.61 -14.87 9.75
CA GLU A 17 -16.25 -14.67 10.26
C GLU A 17 -15.72 -13.26 9.93
N LEU A 18 -15.99 -12.75 8.74
CA LEU A 18 -15.62 -11.37 8.38
C LEU A 18 -16.39 -10.32 9.20
N ILE A 19 -17.67 -10.56 9.49
CA ILE A 19 -18.47 -9.68 10.37
C ILE A 19 -17.90 -9.67 11.80
N LYS A 20 -17.54 -10.84 12.33
CA LYS A 20 -16.87 -10.94 13.65
C LYS A 20 -15.54 -10.17 13.66
N ALA A 21 -14.71 -10.35 12.62
CA ALA A 21 -13.45 -9.63 12.47
C ALA A 21 -13.68 -8.11 12.44
N TRP A 22 -14.64 -7.64 11.66
CA TRP A 22 -15.01 -6.23 11.58
C TRP A 22 -15.49 -5.65 12.93
N ASN A 23 -16.35 -6.37 13.64
CA ASN A 23 -16.84 -5.93 14.95
C ASN A 23 -15.69 -5.83 15.96
N TYR A 24 -14.74 -6.76 15.91
CA TYR A 24 -13.54 -6.69 16.73
C TYR A 24 -12.64 -5.50 16.35
N ILE A 25 -12.38 -5.29 15.06
CA ILE A 25 -11.58 -4.17 14.58
C ILE A 25 -12.18 -2.84 15.05
N LYS A 26 -13.52 -2.70 14.98
CA LYS A 26 -14.21 -1.51 15.47
C LYS A 26 -14.02 -1.27 16.98
N SER A 27 -13.98 -2.34 17.77
CA SER A 27 -13.82 -2.25 19.23
C SER A 27 -12.41 -1.87 19.67
N VAL A 28 -11.38 -2.15 18.83
CA VAL A 28 -9.98 -1.87 19.15
C VAL A 28 -9.49 -0.62 18.41
N ARG A 29 -9.46 0.52 19.11
CA ARG A 29 -9.12 1.83 18.53
C ARG A 29 -7.83 1.83 17.69
N ASN A 30 -6.75 1.23 18.20
CA ASN A 30 -5.46 1.22 17.51
C ASN A 30 -5.49 0.38 16.24
N LEU A 31 -6.17 -0.76 16.26
CA LEU A 31 -6.32 -1.63 15.10
C LEU A 31 -7.15 -0.95 14.00
N LYS A 32 -8.23 -0.28 14.40
CA LYS A 32 -9.06 0.52 13.49
C LYS A 32 -8.26 1.65 12.84
N LEU A 33 -7.57 2.48 13.63
CA LEU A 33 -6.77 3.60 13.12
C LEU A 33 -5.66 3.09 12.18
N TYR A 34 -5.02 1.98 12.53
CA TYR A 34 -4.00 1.37 11.69
C TYR A 34 -4.54 0.89 10.35
N LEU A 35 -5.69 0.21 10.34
CA LEU A 35 -6.31 -0.25 9.08
C LEU A 35 -6.77 0.90 8.19
N PHE A 36 -7.28 2.01 8.76
CA PHE A 36 -7.54 3.21 7.97
C PHE A 36 -6.25 3.80 7.38
N SER A 37 -5.20 3.91 8.18
CA SER A 37 -3.89 4.33 7.67
C SER A 37 -3.42 3.44 6.54
N TYR A 38 -3.45 2.11 6.76
CA TYR A 38 -3.06 1.10 5.79
C TYR A 38 -3.86 1.21 4.49
N PHE A 39 -5.17 1.36 4.59
CA PHE A 39 -6.05 1.53 3.44
C PHE A 39 -5.62 2.72 2.58
N PHE A 40 -5.44 3.89 3.17
CA PHE A 40 -5.10 5.10 2.44
C PHE A 40 -3.71 5.03 1.81
N TYR A 41 -2.65 4.71 2.55
CA TYR A 41 -1.33 4.67 1.93
C TYR A 41 -1.18 3.51 0.94
N SER A 42 -1.90 2.40 1.12
CA SER A 42 -1.93 1.32 0.13
C SER A 42 -2.59 1.74 -1.19
N MET A 43 -3.64 2.60 -1.15
CA MET A 43 -4.19 3.21 -2.36
C MET A 43 -3.08 3.89 -3.17
N GLY A 44 -2.25 4.72 -2.53
CA GLY A 44 -1.14 5.40 -3.20
C GLY A 44 -0.08 4.45 -3.72
N VAL A 45 0.44 3.56 -2.86
CA VAL A 45 1.53 2.63 -3.20
C VAL A 45 1.16 1.74 -4.38
N GLN A 46 -0.02 1.09 -4.33
CA GLN A 46 -0.41 0.14 -5.37
C GLN A 46 -0.75 0.83 -6.69
N THR A 47 -1.38 2.00 -6.62
CA THR A 47 -1.67 2.78 -7.83
C THR A 47 -0.38 3.21 -8.51
N ILE A 48 0.62 3.75 -7.78
CA ILE A 48 1.91 4.14 -8.36
C ILE A 48 2.57 2.94 -9.04
N MET A 49 2.54 1.76 -8.44
CA MET A 49 3.12 0.56 -9.05
C MET A 49 2.45 0.17 -10.37
N LEU A 50 1.13 0.28 -10.43
CA LEU A 50 0.38 -0.05 -11.66
C LEU A 50 0.60 0.98 -12.77
N ILE A 51 0.70 2.27 -12.43
CA ILE A 51 0.80 3.36 -13.41
C ILE A 51 2.24 3.71 -13.79
N ALA A 52 3.27 3.26 -13.05
CA ALA A 52 4.66 3.63 -13.29
C ALA A 52 5.10 3.36 -14.74
N SER A 53 4.76 2.18 -15.28
CA SER A 53 5.07 1.83 -16.68
C SER A 53 4.29 2.69 -17.67
N TYR A 54 3.00 2.94 -17.38
CA TYR A 54 2.14 3.77 -18.23
C TYR A 54 2.63 5.22 -18.26
N PHE A 55 3.09 5.75 -17.12
CA PHE A 55 3.71 7.08 -17.05
C PHE A 55 5.01 7.13 -17.86
N GLY A 56 5.88 6.13 -17.76
CA GLY A 56 7.11 6.05 -18.54
C GLY A 56 6.85 6.00 -20.05
N ASP A 57 5.82 5.27 -20.50
CA ASP A 57 5.42 5.17 -21.89
C ASP A 57 4.82 6.51 -22.40
N LYS A 58 3.81 7.04 -21.73
CA LYS A 58 3.03 8.16 -22.22
C LYS A 58 3.71 9.52 -22.03
N GLU A 59 4.28 9.75 -20.85
CA GLU A 59 4.88 11.04 -20.50
C GLU A 59 6.34 11.16 -20.96
N LEU A 60 7.11 10.09 -20.89
CA LEU A 60 8.54 10.10 -21.19
C LEU A 60 8.89 9.40 -22.51
N LYS A 61 7.90 8.76 -23.16
CA LYS A 61 8.05 8.05 -24.45
C LYS A 61 9.20 7.03 -24.42
N LEU A 62 9.34 6.33 -23.29
CA LEU A 62 10.35 5.31 -23.12
C LEU A 62 9.97 4.03 -23.88
N GLU A 63 10.96 3.37 -24.47
CA GLU A 63 10.78 2.10 -25.13
C GLU A 63 10.29 1.02 -24.14
N GLN A 64 9.45 0.12 -24.63
CA GLN A 64 8.88 -0.97 -23.80
C GLN A 64 9.94 -1.83 -23.14
N SER A 65 11.07 -2.09 -23.81
CA SER A 65 12.23 -2.82 -23.27
C SER A 65 12.79 -2.15 -22.01
N LYS A 66 12.91 -0.84 -22.00
CA LYS A 66 13.39 -0.06 -20.85
C LYS A 66 12.40 -0.07 -19.68
N LEU A 67 11.10 -0.05 -19.97
CA LEU A 67 10.05 -0.14 -18.95
C LEU A 67 10.05 -1.49 -18.27
N ILE A 68 10.17 -2.59 -19.02
CA ILE A 68 10.27 -3.93 -18.47
C ILE A 68 11.53 -4.07 -17.59
N MET A 69 12.68 -3.59 -18.08
CA MET A 69 13.93 -3.60 -17.30
C MET A 69 13.76 -2.79 -15.99
N THR A 70 13.11 -1.63 -16.04
CA THR A 70 12.84 -0.80 -14.86
C THR A 70 12.01 -1.55 -13.83
N ILE A 71 10.95 -2.27 -14.23
CA ILE A 71 10.13 -3.06 -13.33
C ILE A 71 10.96 -4.16 -12.66
N LEU A 72 11.81 -4.86 -13.41
CA LEU A 72 12.67 -5.91 -12.86
C LEU A 72 13.67 -5.33 -11.84
N ILE A 73 14.26 -4.18 -12.15
CA ILE A 73 15.17 -3.47 -11.23
C ILE A 73 14.43 -3.06 -9.94
N ILE A 74 13.23 -2.50 -10.05
CA ILE A 74 12.39 -2.15 -8.89
C ILE A 74 12.20 -3.37 -7.98
N GLN A 75 11.88 -4.54 -8.53
CA GLN A 75 11.65 -5.76 -7.75
C GLN A 75 12.91 -6.25 -7.03
N ILE A 76 14.06 -6.21 -7.70
CA ILE A 76 15.35 -6.58 -7.08
C ILE A 76 15.69 -5.61 -5.94
N ILE A 77 15.54 -4.31 -6.19
CA ILE A 77 15.82 -3.27 -5.19
C ILE A 77 14.85 -3.35 -4.01
N ALA A 78 13.59 -3.77 -4.24
CA ALA A 78 12.61 -3.95 -3.17
C ALA A 78 13.07 -4.99 -2.13
N ILE A 79 13.86 -5.98 -2.52
CA ILE A 79 14.44 -6.95 -1.58
C ILE A 79 15.39 -6.23 -0.62
N PHE A 80 16.31 -5.42 -1.14
CA PHE A 80 17.23 -4.63 -0.31
C PHE A 80 16.50 -3.60 0.55
N GLY A 81 15.47 -2.95 0.00
CA GLY A 81 14.60 -2.04 0.72
C GLY A 81 13.88 -2.70 1.90
N ALA A 82 13.38 -3.93 1.72
CA ALA A 82 12.77 -4.69 2.80
C ALA A 82 13.75 -4.97 3.95
N TYR A 83 14.98 -5.39 3.65
CA TYR A 83 16.02 -5.59 4.66
C TYR A 83 16.42 -4.29 5.35
N PHE A 84 16.63 -3.21 4.59
CA PHE A 84 16.99 -1.91 5.12
C PHE A 84 15.94 -1.39 6.12
N PHE A 85 14.67 -1.39 5.75
CA PHE A 85 13.61 -0.93 6.63
C PHE A 85 13.30 -1.89 7.77
N ALA A 86 13.52 -3.21 7.61
CA ALA A 86 13.46 -4.16 8.71
C ALA A 86 14.55 -3.84 9.76
N TYR A 87 15.77 -3.49 9.34
CA TYR A 87 16.82 -3.07 10.25
C TYR A 87 16.46 -1.77 10.99
N ILE A 88 15.98 -0.73 10.28
CA ILE A 88 15.52 0.51 10.91
C ILE A 88 14.40 0.23 11.91
N SER A 89 13.47 -0.65 11.54
CA SER A 89 12.35 -1.04 12.41
C SER A 89 12.81 -1.75 13.69
N LYS A 90 13.86 -2.56 13.61
CA LYS A 90 14.47 -3.18 14.79
C LYS A 90 15.04 -2.13 15.76
N LEU A 91 15.62 -1.05 15.23
CA LEU A 91 16.25 0.01 16.05
C LEU A 91 15.22 1.00 16.60
N LYS A 92 14.31 1.50 15.76
CA LYS A 92 13.41 2.62 16.06
C LYS A 92 11.93 2.23 16.15
N GLY A 93 11.59 0.98 15.85
CA GLY A 93 10.24 0.45 15.86
C GLY A 93 9.51 0.60 14.51
N ASN A 94 8.49 -0.25 14.31
CA ASN A 94 7.73 -0.33 13.07
C ASN A 94 7.03 1.01 12.74
N LYS A 95 6.46 1.68 13.76
CA LYS A 95 5.76 2.96 13.56
C LYS A 95 6.65 4.02 12.95
N PHE A 96 7.85 4.20 13.50
CA PHE A 96 8.81 5.16 12.99
C PHE A 96 9.16 4.88 11.52
N SER A 97 9.47 3.64 11.21
CA SER A 97 9.82 3.23 9.84
C SER A 97 8.68 3.46 8.85
N LEU A 98 7.43 3.13 9.22
CA LEU A 98 6.26 3.38 8.40
C LEU A 98 5.99 4.87 8.18
N VAL A 99 6.18 5.71 9.21
CA VAL A 99 6.05 7.17 9.11
C VAL A 99 7.09 7.72 8.12
N VAL A 100 8.35 7.33 8.27
CA VAL A 100 9.43 7.77 7.35
C VAL A 100 9.11 7.34 5.92
N MET A 101 8.71 6.08 5.71
CA MET A 101 8.35 5.61 4.37
C MET A 101 7.17 6.37 3.76
N ASN A 102 6.12 6.68 4.53
CA ASN A 102 5.00 7.50 4.03
C ASN A 102 5.46 8.91 3.61
N ILE A 103 6.34 9.55 4.40
CA ILE A 103 6.92 10.84 4.05
C ILE A 103 7.74 10.72 2.76
N CYS A 104 8.57 9.69 2.63
CA CYS A 104 9.33 9.45 1.39
C CYS A 104 8.41 9.23 0.18
N TRP A 105 7.28 8.54 0.34
CA TRP A 105 6.29 8.37 -0.73
C TRP A 105 5.65 9.70 -1.17
N ILE A 106 5.40 10.62 -0.24
CA ILE A 106 4.96 11.98 -0.56
C ILE A 106 6.00 12.67 -1.44
N PHE A 107 7.30 12.58 -1.09
CA PHE A 107 8.38 13.12 -1.91
C PHE A 107 8.51 12.44 -3.27
N ILE A 108 8.28 11.13 -3.38
CA ILE A 108 8.22 10.42 -4.67
C ILE A 108 7.12 11.00 -5.58
N CYS A 109 5.91 11.19 -5.05
CA CYS A 109 4.81 11.78 -5.82
C CYS A 109 5.15 13.20 -6.29
N PHE A 110 5.71 14.02 -5.40
CA PHE A 110 6.15 15.37 -5.73
C PHE A 110 7.25 15.39 -6.81
N SER A 111 8.26 14.54 -6.67
CA SER A 111 9.35 14.43 -7.63
C SER A 111 8.88 13.88 -8.98
N ALA A 112 7.93 12.94 -8.99
CA ALA A 112 7.34 12.41 -10.22
C ALA A 112 6.64 13.48 -11.06
N TYR A 113 6.01 14.47 -10.41
CA TYR A 113 5.40 15.62 -11.11
C TYR A 113 6.41 16.40 -11.95
N TYR A 114 7.64 16.58 -11.46
CA TYR A 114 8.71 17.32 -12.13
C TYR A 114 9.61 16.47 -13.04
N THR A 115 9.38 15.17 -13.10
CA THR A 115 10.20 14.26 -13.92
C THR A 115 9.96 14.50 -15.39
N THR A 116 11.04 14.80 -16.13
CA THR A 116 10.99 15.14 -17.56
C THR A 116 11.90 14.29 -18.43
N ASN A 117 12.81 13.52 -17.82
CA ASN A 117 13.78 12.73 -18.58
C ASN A 117 13.95 11.31 -17.98
N GLU A 118 14.56 10.45 -18.78
CA GLU A 118 14.76 9.03 -18.47
C GLU A 118 15.60 8.81 -17.20
N ASN A 119 16.66 9.60 -16.99
CA ASN A 119 17.53 9.43 -15.82
C ASN A 119 16.79 9.76 -14.49
N GLN A 120 15.95 10.79 -14.49
CA GLN A 120 15.10 11.12 -13.35
C GLN A 120 14.09 10.03 -13.07
N PHE A 121 13.51 9.42 -14.12
CA PHE A 121 12.58 8.31 -13.99
C PHE A 121 13.26 7.09 -13.34
N TYR A 122 14.48 6.74 -13.76
CA TYR A 122 15.23 5.66 -13.13
C TYR A 122 15.56 5.94 -11.66
N LEU A 123 15.93 7.18 -11.34
CA LEU A 123 16.18 7.56 -9.94
C LEU A 123 14.92 7.42 -9.09
N LEU A 124 13.75 7.83 -9.61
CA LEU A 124 12.46 7.60 -8.94
C LEU A 124 12.18 6.10 -8.78
N ALA A 125 12.41 5.31 -9.82
CA ALA A 125 12.18 3.88 -9.80
C ALA A 125 13.03 3.18 -8.71
N LEU A 126 14.29 3.60 -8.51
CA LEU A 126 15.13 3.14 -7.41
C LEU A 126 14.50 3.48 -6.05
N GLY A 127 14.06 4.72 -5.86
CA GLY A 127 13.37 5.15 -4.64
C GLY A 127 12.09 4.36 -4.38
N VAL A 128 11.27 4.16 -5.40
CA VAL A 128 10.05 3.34 -5.36
C VAL A 128 10.37 1.91 -4.93
N GLY A 129 11.40 1.29 -5.52
CA GLY A 129 11.83 -0.07 -5.16
C GLY A 129 12.17 -0.19 -3.68
N ILE A 130 13.05 0.69 -3.17
CA ILE A 130 13.46 0.68 -1.76
C ILE A 130 12.25 0.82 -0.82
N LEU A 131 11.37 1.78 -1.10
CA LEU A 131 10.20 2.05 -0.26
C LEU A 131 9.16 0.94 -0.32
N MET A 132 8.93 0.35 -1.51
CA MET A 132 7.93 -0.67 -1.73
C MET A 132 8.20 -1.94 -0.91
N GLY A 133 9.42 -2.44 -0.94
CA GLY A 133 9.80 -3.63 -0.17
C GLY A 133 9.64 -3.43 1.33
N GLY A 134 10.06 -2.26 1.83
CA GLY A 134 9.94 -1.89 3.23
C GLY A 134 8.49 -1.75 3.68
N ILE A 135 7.67 -0.98 2.94
CA ILE A 135 6.30 -0.67 3.37
C ILE A 135 5.40 -1.92 3.37
N GLN A 136 5.55 -2.81 2.39
CA GLN A 136 4.76 -4.04 2.33
C GLN A 136 5.09 -5.00 3.50
N SER A 137 6.38 -5.24 3.75
CA SER A 137 6.82 -6.14 4.81
C SER A 137 6.47 -5.61 6.20
N LEU A 138 6.73 -4.33 6.46
CA LEU A 138 6.47 -3.72 7.77
C LEU A 138 4.98 -3.48 8.03
N SER A 139 4.18 -3.24 7.00
CA SER A 139 2.72 -3.12 7.17
C SER A 139 2.12 -4.41 7.73
N ARG A 140 2.48 -5.54 7.14
CA ARG A 140 2.00 -6.85 7.60
C ARG A 140 2.52 -7.20 9.00
N SER A 141 3.79 -6.94 9.26
CA SER A 141 4.41 -7.12 10.58
C SER A 141 3.75 -6.24 11.64
N THR A 142 3.44 -5.00 11.32
CA THR A 142 2.77 -4.07 12.24
C THR A 142 1.34 -4.52 12.56
N PHE A 143 0.59 -4.95 11.55
CA PHE A 143 -0.74 -5.51 11.75
C PHE A 143 -0.71 -6.72 12.68
N SER A 144 0.23 -7.65 12.46
CA SER A 144 0.43 -8.81 13.34
C SER A 144 0.70 -8.43 14.80
N LYS A 145 1.50 -7.38 15.05
CA LYS A 145 1.80 -6.88 16.40
C LYS A 145 0.60 -6.21 17.10
N LEU A 146 -0.38 -5.75 16.35
CA LEU A 146 -1.60 -5.13 16.88
C LEU A 146 -2.68 -6.16 17.25
N ILE A 147 -2.55 -7.40 16.77
CA ILE A 147 -3.46 -8.51 17.06
C ILE A 147 -2.96 -9.25 18.30
N PRO A 148 -3.83 -9.55 19.30
CA PRO A 148 -3.46 -10.38 20.43
C PRO A 148 -3.11 -11.81 20.00
N SER A 149 -2.00 -12.35 20.53
CA SER A 149 -1.49 -13.70 20.21
C SER A 149 -2.42 -14.84 20.63
N ASN A 150 -3.31 -14.60 21.59
CA ASN A 150 -4.15 -15.64 22.21
C ASN A 150 -5.52 -15.83 21.53
N ARG A 151 -5.73 -15.32 20.31
CA ARG A 151 -7.00 -15.46 19.61
C ARG A 151 -6.97 -16.61 18.60
N SER A 152 -8.05 -17.39 18.59
CA SER A 152 -8.31 -18.42 17.57
C SER A 152 -8.66 -17.83 16.19
N ASP A 153 -9.12 -16.56 16.14
CA ASP A 153 -9.68 -15.93 14.94
C ASP A 153 -8.65 -15.09 14.15
N ASN A 154 -7.35 -15.31 14.34
CA ASN A 154 -6.30 -14.54 13.67
C ASN A 154 -6.39 -14.64 12.14
N ALA A 155 -6.79 -15.79 11.60
CA ALA A 155 -6.98 -15.98 10.15
C ALA A 155 -8.02 -15.02 9.58
N SER A 156 -9.16 -14.82 10.25
CA SER A 156 -10.23 -13.92 9.81
C SER A 156 -9.79 -12.46 9.81
N LEU A 157 -8.95 -12.05 10.78
CA LEU A 157 -8.36 -10.71 10.83
C LEU A 157 -7.38 -10.47 9.67
N PHE A 158 -6.52 -11.46 9.34
CA PHE A 158 -5.62 -11.36 8.19
C PHE A 158 -6.38 -11.39 6.85
N ASN A 159 -7.48 -12.12 6.76
CA ASN A 159 -8.37 -12.07 5.60
C ASN A 159 -8.98 -10.66 5.44
N PHE A 160 -9.42 -10.04 6.54
CA PHE A 160 -9.91 -8.68 6.52
C PHE A 160 -8.82 -7.67 6.09
N TYR A 161 -7.59 -7.84 6.56
CA TYR A 161 -6.44 -7.05 6.11
C TYR A 161 -6.20 -7.20 4.60
N ALA A 162 -6.27 -8.42 4.07
CA ALA A 162 -6.13 -8.68 2.63
C ALA A 162 -7.29 -8.07 1.81
N ILE A 163 -8.52 -8.13 2.31
CA ILE A 163 -9.69 -7.47 1.69
C ILE A 163 -9.47 -5.95 1.66
N THR A 164 -9.03 -5.37 2.77
CA THR A 164 -8.71 -3.93 2.86
C THR A 164 -7.68 -3.53 1.80
N TYR A 165 -6.63 -4.34 1.62
CA TYR A 165 -5.64 -4.15 0.56
C TYR A 165 -6.28 -4.17 -0.84
N ASN A 166 -7.06 -5.21 -1.16
CA ASN A 166 -7.65 -5.35 -2.50
C ASN A 166 -8.62 -4.18 -2.81
N ILE A 167 -9.42 -3.76 -1.83
CA ILE A 167 -10.31 -2.61 -1.99
C ILE A 167 -9.48 -1.33 -2.20
N SER A 168 -8.37 -1.17 -1.49
CA SER A 168 -7.49 0.00 -1.66
C SER A 168 -6.90 0.08 -3.07
N VAL A 169 -6.51 -1.06 -3.66
CA VAL A 169 -6.03 -1.13 -5.05
C VAL A 169 -7.11 -0.63 -6.02
N VAL A 170 -8.33 -1.16 -5.90
CA VAL A 170 -9.44 -0.80 -6.79
C VAL A 170 -9.78 0.68 -6.68
N ILE A 171 -9.97 1.19 -5.46
CA ILE A 171 -10.36 2.59 -5.24
C ILE A 171 -9.22 3.53 -5.64
N GLY A 172 -7.97 3.19 -5.32
CA GLY A 172 -6.80 4.00 -5.67
C GLY A 172 -6.64 4.13 -7.18
N THR A 173 -6.72 3.02 -7.90
CA THR A 173 -6.59 3.00 -9.37
C THR A 173 -7.75 3.73 -10.04
N PHE A 174 -8.98 3.52 -9.56
CA PHE A 174 -10.15 4.24 -10.06
C PHE A 174 -10.03 5.74 -9.83
N SER A 175 -9.62 6.17 -8.63
CA SER A 175 -9.42 7.59 -8.30
C SER A 175 -8.38 8.24 -9.19
N TYR A 176 -7.25 7.55 -9.46
CA TYR A 176 -6.24 8.03 -10.38
C TYR A 176 -6.80 8.24 -11.79
N GLY A 177 -7.44 7.22 -12.37
CA GLY A 177 -8.00 7.30 -13.72
C GLY A 177 -9.09 8.37 -13.84
N TYR A 178 -9.93 8.53 -12.81
CA TYR A 178 -10.97 9.55 -12.77
C TYR A 178 -10.36 10.97 -12.76
N ILE A 179 -9.31 11.19 -11.95
CA ILE A 179 -8.63 12.49 -11.89
C ILE A 179 -7.88 12.77 -13.20
N GLU A 180 -7.26 11.75 -13.81
CA GLU A 180 -6.61 11.86 -15.10
C GLU A 180 -7.61 12.29 -16.19
N GLN A 181 -8.80 11.69 -16.20
CA GLN A 181 -9.87 12.05 -17.14
C GLN A 181 -10.36 13.49 -16.93
N LEU A 182 -10.48 13.96 -15.69
CA LEU A 182 -10.94 15.32 -15.38
C LEU A 182 -9.89 16.38 -15.69
N THR A 183 -8.62 16.10 -15.41
CA THR A 183 -7.52 17.09 -15.54
C THR A 183 -6.81 17.03 -16.87
N GLY A 184 -6.98 15.95 -17.64
CA GLY A 184 -6.21 15.68 -18.85
C GLY A 184 -4.71 15.50 -18.61
N SER A 185 -4.27 15.26 -17.35
CA SER A 185 -2.87 15.25 -16.97
C SER A 185 -2.55 14.11 -16.00
N MET A 186 -1.70 13.19 -16.42
CA MET A 186 -1.16 12.12 -15.58
C MET A 186 -0.39 12.68 -14.38
N ARG A 187 0.34 13.78 -14.58
CA ARG A 187 1.14 14.43 -13.53
C ARG A 187 0.26 14.96 -12.40
N SER A 188 -0.86 15.61 -12.76
CA SER A 188 -1.84 16.09 -11.77
C SER A 188 -2.46 14.94 -10.99
N SER A 189 -2.71 13.81 -11.64
CA SER A 189 -3.24 12.61 -10.99
C SER A 189 -2.25 12.00 -10.01
N ILE A 190 -0.94 12.00 -10.31
CA ILE A 190 0.10 11.57 -9.38
C ILE A 190 0.16 12.48 -8.15
N LEU A 191 0.02 13.80 -8.32
CA LEU A 191 -0.06 14.72 -7.18
C LEU A 191 -1.29 14.45 -6.30
N ALA A 192 -2.41 14.07 -6.90
CA ALA A 192 -3.59 13.71 -6.13
C ALA A 192 -3.37 12.45 -5.26
N LEU A 193 -2.55 11.49 -5.72
CA LEU A 193 -2.16 10.32 -4.90
C LEU A 193 -1.40 10.73 -3.64
N MET A 194 -0.72 11.87 -3.64
CA MET A 194 -0.04 12.40 -2.46
C MET A 194 -1.02 12.61 -1.28
N SER A 195 -2.28 12.98 -1.58
CA SER A 195 -3.33 13.14 -0.56
C SER A 195 -3.60 11.83 0.21
N PHE A 196 -3.53 10.68 -0.46
CA PHE A 196 -3.72 9.38 0.18
C PHE A 196 -2.59 9.07 1.18
N PHE A 197 -1.34 9.39 0.83
CA PHE A 197 -0.22 9.24 1.76
C PHE A 197 -0.33 10.20 2.94
N ILE A 198 -0.77 11.44 2.73
CA ILE A 198 -0.98 12.42 3.81
C ILE A 198 -2.07 11.94 4.77
N ILE A 199 -3.22 11.48 4.25
CA ILE A 199 -4.30 10.95 5.09
C ILE A 199 -3.83 9.69 5.83
N GLY A 200 -3.16 8.76 5.12
CA GLY A 200 -2.58 7.57 5.72
C GLY A 200 -1.59 7.89 6.83
N LEU A 201 -0.73 8.89 6.63
CA LEU A 201 0.24 9.37 7.61
C LEU A 201 -0.44 9.95 8.86
N ILE A 202 -1.49 10.75 8.69
CA ILE A 202 -2.26 11.31 9.80
C ILE A 202 -2.81 10.18 10.69
N PHE A 203 -3.50 9.20 10.12
CA PHE A 203 -4.01 8.06 10.89
C PHE A 203 -2.89 7.24 11.55
N LEU A 204 -1.73 7.10 10.89
CA LEU A 204 -0.59 6.38 11.43
C LEU A 204 0.02 7.08 12.65
N ILE A 205 0.09 8.42 12.63
CA ILE A 205 0.58 9.21 13.77
C ILE A 205 -0.29 8.99 15.00
N PHE A 206 -1.60 8.94 14.84
CA PHE A 206 -2.54 8.71 15.93
C PHE A 206 -2.60 7.25 16.41
N THR A 207 -2.05 6.31 15.65
CA THR A 207 -2.00 4.89 16.04
C THR A 207 -0.90 4.68 17.08
N LYS A 208 -1.22 4.02 18.21
CA LYS A 208 -0.23 3.60 19.20
C LYS A 208 0.24 2.18 18.87
N ILE A 209 1.49 2.03 18.47
CA ILE A 209 2.12 0.74 18.17
C ILE A 209 3.21 0.51 19.21
N LYS A 210 3.14 -0.61 19.94
CA LYS A 210 4.20 -1.01 20.86
C LYS A 210 5.48 -1.29 20.05
N LYS A 211 6.63 -0.94 20.61
CA LYS A 211 7.94 -1.28 20.05
C LYS A 211 8.13 -2.79 19.97
#